data_bb0e17fdcac1d6fcc39eabb9ce351b68
#
_entry.id   bb0e17fdcac1d6fcc39eabb9ce351b68
#
_cell.length_a   1.000
_cell.length_b   1.000
_cell.length_c   1.000
_cell.angle_alpha   90.00
_cell.angle_beta   90.00
_cell.angle_gamma   90.00
#
_symmetry.space_group_name_H-M   'P 1'
#
loop_
_entity.id
_entity.type
_entity.pdbx_description
1 polymer ?
#
loop_
_entity_poly.entity_id
_entity_poly.type
_entity_poly.pdbx_seq_one_letter_code
_entity_poly.pdbx_strand_id
1 'polypeptide(L)'
;MALSDEPRQLKLPAAKVALGEEFCAMLGAEWEKETVRNTPFLKANTHPPPAPRREPGHRAGLRESPSPHKTKARRSGRIGVIMSKELAKTYDPHGIEDRLYEKWIAKKYFHAEVDRSKKPFTIVMPPPNITGQLHMGHALDNTMQDILIRFKRMQGYNALWQPGTDHASIATEVKIIEKLKEEGIDKHDLGREKFLERAWEWKKEYGGRITSQLRKLGSSCDWDRERFTMDEGCNKAVTEVFCKMHEKGWIYKGSRIVNWCPVCNTSISDAEVVYEEQAGHFWHIKYPLIDENGAPSTTEFLEFATTRPETMLGDTAVAVNPEDERYTSLIGRKVLLPLMNREIPIVADSYVDMEFGTGVVKITPAHDPNDFEVGKRHNLPEINILNDDATINENGGKFAGMDRYEARAAIVKELDEMGLLVGIEDYSHNVGTHDRCKTTVEPLIKKQWFVKMDELIKPAVEGVKNGDIRLIPERMDKTYYNWTDNIRDWCISRQLWWGHRIPAYYCDECGEIVVAKEAPSVCPKCGCTHLTQDPDTLDTWFSSALWPFSTLGWPDKTEDLDYFYPTDVLVTGYDIIFFWVIRMIFSG
;
A
#
# COMPACT_ATOMS: atom_id res chain seq x y z
N MET A 1 43.91 -6.61 -14.32
CA MET A 1 44.00 -5.24 -13.78
C MET A 1 43.17 -5.20 -12.52
N ALA A 2 43.75 -4.73 -11.45
CA ALA A 2 43.40 -4.98 -10.06
C ALA A 2 41.97 -4.53 -9.66
N LEU A 3 41.26 -5.42 -9.00
CA LEU A 3 40.06 -5.15 -8.20
C LEU A 3 40.51 -4.53 -6.87
N SER A 4 40.09 -3.32 -6.59
CA SER A 4 40.25 -2.70 -5.27
C SER A 4 39.04 -3.05 -4.40
N ASP A 5 39.26 -3.88 -3.40
CA ASP A 5 38.33 -4.16 -2.31
C ASP A 5 38.29 -2.96 -1.35
N GLU A 6 37.28 -2.10 -1.49
CA GLU A 6 36.84 -1.22 -0.40
C GLU A 6 35.42 -1.60 0.03
N PRO A 7 35.19 -1.79 1.33
CA PRO A 7 33.85 -2.09 1.83
C PRO A 7 32.95 -0.87 1.68
N ARG A 8 31.95 -0.95 0.80
CA ARG A 8 30.90 0.07 0.69
C ARG A 8 30.13 0.15 2.02
N GLN A 9 30.39 1.19 2.79
CA GLN A 9 29.53 1.55 3.91
C GLN A 9 28.13 1.87 3.37
N LEU A 10 27.17 1.02 3.67
CA LEU A 10 25.74 1.28 3.47
C LEU A 10 25.35 2.46 4.37
N LYS A 11 25.27 3.66 3.80
CA LYS A 11 24.63 4.80 4.45
C LYS A 11 23.12 4.55 4.47
N LEU A 12 22.58 4.16 5.62
CA LEU A 12 21.14 4.16 5.85
C LEU A 12 20.61 5.60 5.73
N PRO A 13 19.44 5.82 5.11
CA PRO A 13 18.84 7.14 5.04
C PRO A 13 18.65 7.74 6.44
N ALA A 14 18.97 9.01 6.63
CA ALA A 14 18.92 9.72 7.91
C ALA A 14 17.57 9.59 8.67
N ALA A 15 16.47 9.43 7.95
CA ALA A 15 15.14 9.23 8.54
C ALA A 15 14.99 7.92 9.33
N LYS A 16 15.75 6.86 8.98
CA LYS A 16 15.71 5.58 9.71
C LYS A 16 16.50 5.61 11.02
N VAL A 17 17.51 6.48 11.12
CA VAL A 17 18.30 6.67 12.34
C VAL A 17 17.51 7.49 13.36
N ALA A 18 16.78 8.51 12.92
CA ALA A 18 15.97 9.36 13.80
C ALA A 18 14.81 8.58 14.47
N LEU A 19 14.17 7.65 13.76
CA LEU A 19 13.13 6.77 14.32
C LEU A 19 13.67 5.88 15.47
N GLY A 20 14.93 5.44 15.37
CA GLY A 20 15.59 4.65 16.43
C GLY A 20 15.86 5.47 17.69
N GLU A 21 16.29 6.72 17.56
CA GLU A 21 16.60 7.60 18.69
C GLU A 21 15.33 8.04 19.45
N GLU A 22 14.27 8.42 18.76
CA GLU A 22 12.99 8.79 19.37
C GLU A 22 12.29 7.59 20.05
N PHE A 23 12.40 6.41 19.46
CA PHE A 23 11.91 5.16 20.07
C PHE A 23 12.68 4.80 21.35
N CYS A 24 14.00 4.97 21.35
CA CYS A 24 14.82 4.81 22.56
C CYS A 24 14.49 5.86 23.63
N ALA A 25 14.19 7.10 23.24
CA ALA A 25 13.77 8.15 24.15
C ALA A 25 12.38 7.87 24.77
N MET A 26 11.45 7.33 24.00
CA MET A 26 10.13 6.89 24.47
C MET A 26 10.25 5.76 25.51
N LEU A 27 11.07 4.74 25.23
CA LEU A 27 11.36 3.67 26.18
C LEU A 27 12.04 4.19 27.44
N GLY A 28 12.95 5.16 27.31
CA GLY A 28 13.65 5.80 28.42
C GLY A 28 12.71 6.61 29.32
N ALA A 29 11.76 7.35 28.75
CA ALA A 29 10.82 8.15 29.50
C ALA A 29 9.78 7.31 30.28
N GLU A 30 9.35 6.18 29.73
CA GLU A 30 8.54 5.19 30.48
C GLU A 30 9.38 4.44 31.52
N TRP A 31 10.64 4.17 31.22
CA TRP A 31 11.55 3.51 32.14
C TRP A 31 11.79 4.30 33.42
N GLU A 32 11.99 5.60 33.32
CA GLU A 32 12.22 6.47 34.50
C GLU A 32 10.97 6.62 35.38
N LYS A 33 9.77 6.55 34.84
CA LYS A 33 8.53 6.74 35.61
C LYS A 33 8.07 5.51 36.39
N GLU A 34 8.30 4.31 35.91
CA GLU A 34 7.80 3.06 36.52
C GLU A 34 8.87 2.27 37.30
N THR A 35 10.15 2.36 36.94
CA THR A 35 11.22 1.52 37.53
C THR A 35 11.58 1.93 38.97
N VAL A 36 11.22 3.15 39.39
CA VAL A 36 11.54 3.65 40.74
C VAL A 36 10.59 3.08 41.80
N ARG A 37 9.48 2.46 41.45
CA ARG A 37 8.47 2.06 42.44
C ARG A 37 8.42 0.59 42.86
N ASN A 38 8.83 -0.39 42.05
CA ASN A 38 8.51 -1.79 42.35
C ASN A 38 9.44 -2.86 41.78
N THR A 39 10.78 -2.86 42.05
CA THR A 39 11.55 -4.09 41.82
C THR A 39 12.66 -4.32 42.86
N PRO A 40 12.55 -5.40 43.68
CA PRO A 40 13.61 -5.77 44.65
C PRO A 40 14.88 -6.34 44.02
N PHE A 41 14.93 -6.59 42.71
CA PHE A 41 16.00 -7.39 42.07
C PHE A 41 17.20 -6.56 41.53
N LEU A 42 17.10 -5.24 41.45
CA LEU A 42 18.17 -4.38 40.87
C LEU A 42 19.09 -3.70 41.89
N LYS A 43 18.96 -4.03 43.17
CA LYS A 43 19.86 -3.44 44.21
C LYS A 43 21.19 -4.17 44.44
N ALA A 44 21.52 -5.21 43.67
CA ALA A 44 22.64 -6.08 44.00
C ALA A 44 23.87 -5.97 43.09
N ASN A 45 24.01 -5.07 42.14
CA ASN A 45 25.22 -4.97 41.32
C ASN A 45 25.53 -3.55 40.82
N THR A 46 25.78 -2.62 41.74
CA THR A 46 26.52 -1.40 41.42
C THR A 46 27.92 -1.49 41.96
N HIS A 47 28.87 -1.94 41.19
CA HIS A 47 30.30 -1.73 41.47
C HIS A 47 30.74 -0.40 40.85
N PRO A 48 31.50 0.44 41.58
CA PRO A 48 32.06 1.66 41.04
C PRO A 48 33.12 1.38 39.97
N PRO A 49 33.36 2.29 39.03
CA PRO A 49 34.35 2.10 37.96
C PRO A 49 35.79 2.04 38.51
N PRO A 50 36.69 1.28 37.90
CA PRO A 50 38.07 1.14 38.36
C PRO A 50 38.89 2.42 38.11
N ALA A 51 39.66 2.83 39.11
CA ALA A 51 40.60 3.94 39.07
C ALA A 51 41.77 3.67 38.11
N PRO A 52 42.46 4.71 37.57
CA PRO A 52 43.48 4.55 36.55
C PRO A 52 44.79 3.91 37.10
N ARG A 53 45.36 3.04 36.26
CA ARG A 53 46.63 2.34 36.52
C ARG A 53 47.82 3.32 36.66
N ARG A 54 48.60 3.16 37.72
CA ARG A 54 50.00 3.66 37.83
C ARG A 54 50.95 2.51 37.58
N GLU A 55 52.01 2.76 36.84
CA GLU A 55 53.08 1.84 36.49
C GLU A 55 54.06 1.57 37.63
N PRO A 56 54.93 0.54 37.51
CA PRO A 56 55.52 -0.16 38.65
C PRO A 56 56.90 0.35 39.04
N GLY A 57 57.22 0.24 40.36
CA GLY A 57 58.56 0.45 40.93
C GLY A 57 59.03 -0.78 41.70
N HIS A 58 60.29 -1.17 41.44
CA HIS A 58 61.04 -2.32 41.95
C HIS A 58 61.23 -2.35 43.45
N ARG A 59 61.28 -3.54 44.06
CA ARG A 59 62.44 -4.22 44.77
C ARG A 59 61.93 -5.21 45.83
N ALA A 60 62.30 -6.45 45.70
CA ALA A 60 63.23 -7.32 46.34
C ALA A 60 63.06 -7.64 47.85
N GLY A 61 63.06 -8.95 48.17
CA GLY A 61 63.59 -9.44 49.43
C GLY A 61 62.85 -10.61 50.12
N LEU A 62 63.19 -11.83 49.81
CA LEU A 62 63.67 -12.97 50.59
C LEU A 62 62.88 -13.56 51.79
N ARG A 63 62.71 -14.92 51.70
CA ARG A 63 62.77 -15.97 52.73
C ARG A 63 61.56 -16.17 53.63
N GLU A 64 61.12 -17.31 54.04
CA GLU A 64 61.57 -18.73 54.17
C GLU A 64 60.35 -19.54 54.64
N SER A 65 60.27 -20.82 54.25
CA SER A 65 59.35 -21.82 54.81
C SER A 65 59.79 -22.35 56.18
N PRO A 66 58.90 -23.00 56.96
CA PRO A 66 58.80 -24.46 56.89
C PRO A 66 57.39 -25.06 57.22
N SER A 67 57.26 -26.30 56.82
CA SER A 67 56.17 -27.26 57.07
C SER A 67 56.33 -27.91 58.48
N PRO A 68 55.62 -28.98 58.84
CA PRO A 68 54.19 -29.39 58.63
C PRO A 68 53.49 -29.83 59.95
N HIS A 69 52.18 -29.89 59.99
CA HIS A 69 51.50 -30.74 60.98
C HIS A 69 50.31 -31.46 60.40
N LYS A 70 50.29 -32.79 60.53
CA LYS A 70 49.23 -33.74 60.25
C LYS A 70 48.09 -33.59 61.25
N THR A 71 46.86 -33.59 60.76
CA THR A 71 45.71 -34.15 61.52
C THR A 71 44.50 -34.53 60.61
N LYS A 72 44.22 -35.79 60.69
CA LYS A 72 42.95 -36.53 60.63
C LYS A 72 41.82 -36.17 59.59
N ALA A 73 41.60 -37.14 58.73
CA ALA A 73 40.48 -37.31 57.87
C ALA A 73 39.13 -37.25 58.59
N ARG A 74 38.19 -36.41 58.03
CA ARG A 74 36.76 -36.59 58.19
C ARG A 74 36.15 -36.79 56.78
N ARG A 75 35.43 -37.90 56.63
CA ARG A 75 34.59 -38.22 55.48
C ARG A 75 33.58 -37.09 55.29
N SER A 76 33.61 -36.39 54.16
CA SER A 76 32.55 -35.54 53.72
C SER A 76 32.14 -35.97 52.30
N GLY A 77 30.86 -35.97 52.10
CA GLY A 77 30.19 -36.50 50.94
C GLY A 77 30.68 -35.90 49.61
N ARG A 78 30.48 -36.66 48.56
CA ARG A 78 30.70 -36.26 47.18
C ARG A 78 29.91 -34.97 46.89
N ILE A 79 30.59 -33.84 46.94
CA ILE A 79 30.15 -32.64 46.23
C ILE A 79 30.51 -32.93 44.78
N GLY A 80 29.50 -33.17 43.96
CA GLY A 80 29.65 -33.27 42.51
C GLY A 80 30.30 -31.95 42.02
N VAL A 81 31.51 -32.04 41.52
CA VAL A 81 32.14 -30.94 40.79
C VAL A 81 31.26 -30.71 39.57
N ILE A 82 30.48 -29.65 39.64
CA ILE A 82 29.83 -29.09 38.41
C ILE A 82 31.03 -28.55 37.62
N MET A 83 31.50 -29.36 36.67
CA MET A 83 32.44 -28.86 35.67
C MET A 83 31.70 -27.75 34.91
N SER A 84 32.08 -26.51 35.17
CA SER A 84 31.67 -25.37 34.35
C SER A 84 32.15 -25.67 32.95
N LYS A 85 31.19 -25.89 32.04
CA LYS A 85 31.48 -26.06 30.63
C LYS A 85 32.14 -24.75 30.18
N GLU A 86 33.40 -24.78 29.82
CA GLU A 86 34.12 -23.62 29.32
C GLU A 86 33.38 -23.16 28.06
N LEU A 87 32.93 -21.89 28.05
CA LEU A 87 32.20 -21.35 26.90
C LEU A 87 33.20 -21.15 25.75
N ALA A 88 32.75 -21.42 24.53
CA ALA A 88 33.52 -21.13 23.33
C ALA A 88 33.84 -19.62 23.26
N LYS A 89 35.01 -19.26 22.71
CA LYS A 89 35.46 -17.87 22.60
C LYS A 89 34.56 -17.04 21.67
N THR A 90 33.91 -17.70 20.72
CA THR A 90 32.96 -17.09 19.75
C THR A 90 31.60 -17.75 19.88
N TYR A 91 30.55 -16.94 19.72
CA TYR A 91 29.18 -17.46 19.67
C TYR A 91 28.95 -18.19 18.35
N ASP A 92 28.48 -19.42 18.42
CA ASP A 92 28.00 -20.19 17.28
C ASP A 92 26.46 -20.38 17.41
N PRO A 93 25.66 -19.78 16.53
CA PRO A 93 24.20 -19.88 16.59
C PRO A 93 23.68 -21.29 16.26
N HIS A 94 24.46 -22.08 15.50
CA HIS A 94 24.04 -23.39 15.02
C HIS A 94 23.70 -24.36 16.17
N GLY A 95 22.49 -24.90 16.11
CA GLY A 95 21.99 -25.83 17.11
C GLY A 95 21.67 -25.24 18.48
N ILE A 96 21.96 -23.95 18.72
CA ILE A 96 21.58 -23.26 19.94
C ILE A 96 20.26 -22.53 19.75
N GLU A 97 20.15 -21.68 18.73
CA GLU A 97 19.00 -20.81 18.51
C GLU A 97 17.75 -21.61 18.20
N ASP A 98 17.81 -22.53 17.24
CA ASP A 98 16.67 -23.38 16.87
C ASP A 98 16.16 -24.17 18.09
N ARG A 99 17.07 -24.81 18.83
CA ARG A 99 16.70 -25.59 20.01
C ARG A 99 16.06 -24.73 21.12
N LEU A 100 16.54 -23.50 21.32
CA LEU A 100 15.95 -22.59 22.29
C LEU A 100 14.57 -22.13 21.83
N TYR A 101 14.45 -21.76 20.57
CA TYR A 101 13.20 -21.28 20.00
C TYR A 101 12.12 -22.38 20.02
N GLU A 102 12.45 -23.60 19.59
CA GLU A 102 11.56 -24.76 19.69
C GLU A 102 11.10 -25.04 21.12
N LYS A 103 12.02 -24.91 22.10
CA LYS A 103 11.67 -25.02 23.51
C LYS A 103 10.70 -23.93 23.96
N TRP A 104 10.83 -22.69 23.49
CA TRP A 104 9.93 -21.60 23.83
C TRP A 104 8.53 -21.85 23.26
N ILE A 105 8.46 -22.31 22.01
CA ILE A 105 7.19 -22.66 21.35
C ILE A 105 6.52 -23.84 22.07
N ALA A 106 7.27 -24.92 22.32
CA ALA A 106 6.73 -26.11 23.02
C ALA A 106 6.20 -25.79 24.42
N LYS A 107 6.76 -24.76 25.07
CA LYS A 107 6.31 -24.29 26.37
C LYS A 107 5.24 -23.20 26.29
N LYS A 108 4.80 -22.84 25.10
CA LYS A 108 3.77 -21.80 24.85
C LYS A 108 4.08 -20.45 25.53
N TYR A 109 5.36 -20.07 25.61
CA TYR A 109 5.75 -18.81 26.27
C TYR A 109 5.23 -17.57 25.57
N PHE A 110 4.86 -17.65 24.31
CA PHE A 110 4.35 -16.55 23.48
C PHE A 110 2.85 -16.57 23.32
N HIS A 111 2.19 -17.64 23.78
CA HIS A 111 0.73 -17.80 23.67
C HIS A 111 0.02 -16.91 24.70
N ALA A 112 -1.03 -16.21 24.25
CA ALA A 112 -1.87 -15.36 25.07
C ALA A 112 -3.31 -15.90 25.06
N GLU A 113 -3.81 -16.32 26.22
CA GLU A 113 -5.21 -16.68 26.43
C GLU A 113 -5.93 -15.55 27.16
N VAL A 114 -7.24 -15.46 27.01
CA VAL A 114 -8.05 -14.47 27.73
C VAL A 114 -7.89 -14.67 29.24
N ASP A 115 -7.27 -13.70 29.90
CA ASP A 115 -7.06 -13.68 31.36
C ASP A 115 -7.47 -12.30 31.92
N ARG A 116 -8.71 -12.18 32.35
CA ARG A 116 -9.28 -10.92 32.83
C ARG A 116 -8.68 -10.43 34.16
N SER A 117 -7.80 -11.21 34.77
CA SER A 117 -7.02 -10.77 35.93
C SER A 117 -5.80 -9.91 35.54
N LYS A 118 -5.44 -9.88 34.27
CA LYS A 118 -4.31 -9.11 33.71
C LYS A 118 -4.81 -8.05 32.74
N LYS A 119 -4.06 -6.97 32.61
CA LYS A 119 -4.30 -5.97 31.57
C LYS A 119 -3.81 -6.52 30.21
N PRO A 120 -4.62 -6.49 29.14
CA PRO A 120 -4.16 -6.85 27.82
C PRO A 120 -3.15 -5.83 27.27
N PHE A 121 -2.30 -6.27 26.37
CA PHE A 121 -1.49 -5.44 25.50
C PHE A 121 -1.35 -6.14 24.15
N THR A 122 -1.87 -5.53 23.09
CA THR A 122 -2.02 -6.18 21.80
C THR A 122 -1.28 -5.43 20.70
N ILE A 123 -0.45 -6.13 19.96
CA ILE A 123 0.14 -5.69 18.69
C ILE A 123 -0.33 -6.64 17.59
N VAL A 124 -0.91 -6.09 16.53
CA VAL A 124 -1.10 -6.82 15.27
C VAL A 124 0.11 -6.56 14.39
N MET A 125 0.78 -7.63 13.98
CA MET A 125 1.90 -7.53 13.06
C MET A 125 1.42 -7.00 11.71
N PRO A 126 2.09 -5.99 11.09
CA PRO A 126 1.86 -5.71 9.67
C PRO A 126 2.08 -7.01 8.87
N PRO A 127 1.03 -7.58 8.27
CA PRO A 127 1.15 -8.89 7.64
C PRO A 127 2.04 -8.77 6.40
N PRO A 128 3.22 -9.43 6.35
CA PRO A 128 4.07 -9.34 5.18
C PRO A 128 3.40 -9.92 3.94
N ASN A 129 3.59 -9.25 2.81
CA ASN A 129 3.11 -9.69 1.51
C ASN A 129 3.79 -10.99 1.06
N ILE A 130 3.02 -11.96 0.58
CA ILE A 130 3.56 -13.25 0.07
C ILE A 130 4.23 -13.13 -1.30
N THR A 131 4.87 -11.99 -1.58
CA THR A 131 5.53 -11.69 -2.87
C THR A 131 6.98 -12.18 -2.93
N GLY A 132 7.55 -12.60 -1.81
CA GLY A 132 8.93 -13.04 -1.75
C GLY A 132 9.46 -13.27 -0.33
N GLN A 133 10.74 -13.01 -0.15
CA GLN A 133 11.44 -13.16 1.14
C GLN A 133 11.41 -11.85 1.93
N LEU A 134 11.53 -11.96 3.27
CA LEU A 134 11.71 -10.79 4.12
C LEU A 134 13.09 -10.15 3.88
N HIS A 135 13.15 -8.85 4.06
CA HIS A 135 14.38 -8.04 3.99
C HIS A 135 14.63 -7.29 5.31
N MET A 136 15.73 -6.55 5.38
CA MET A 136 16.14 -5.85 6.61
C MET A 136 15.10 -4.86 7.14
N GLY A 137 14.28 -4.25 6.28
CA GLY A 137 13.16 -3.41 6.72
C GLY A 137 12.15 -4.18 7.58
N HIS A 138 11.77 -5.39 7.15
CA HIS A 138 10.91 -6.26 7.94
C HIS A 138 11.57 -6.70 9.26
N ALA A 139 12.89 -6.97 9.25
CA ALA A 139 13.59 -7.32 10.46
C ALA A 139 13.59 -6.18 11.48
N LEU A 140 13.80 -4.94 11.04
CA LEU A 140 13.73 -3.75 11.87
C LEU A 140 12.33 -3.57 12.48
N ASP A 141 11.31 -3.58 11.63
CA ASP A 141 9.92 -3.43 12.03
C ASP A 141 9.50 -4.48 13.08
N ASN A 142 9.76 -5.74 12.79
CA ASN A 142 9.43 -6.83 13.72
C ASN A 142 10.25 -6.80 15.02
N THR A 143 11.51 -6.35 14.96
CA THR A 143 12.34 -6.23 16.18
C THR A 143 11.78 -5.19 17.13
N MET A 144 11.30 -4.05 16.63
CA MET A 144 10.67 -3.02 17.46
C MET A 144 9.40 -3.55 18.15
N GLN A 145 8.56 -4.27 17.44
CA GLN A 145 7.38 -4.91 17.99
C GLN A 145 7.74 -5.95 19.06
N ASP A 146 8.74 -6.80 18.77
CA ASP A 146 9.18 -7.86 19.70
C ASP A 146 9.74 -7.30 21.00
N ILE A 147 10.47 -6.19 20.94
CA ILE A 147 10.97 -5.49 22.14
C ILE A 147 9.80 -5.05 23.01
N LEU A 148 8.78 -4.39 22.43
CA LEU A 148 7.61 -3.91 23.16
C LEU A 148 6.82 -5.08 23.79
N ILE A 149 6.56 -6.12 23.02
CA ILE A 149 5.81 -7.30 23.49
C ILE A 149 6.54 -8.00 24.64
N ARG A 150 7.86 -8.21 24.51
CA ARG A 150 8.66 -8.82 25.58
C ARG A 150 8.70 -7.95 26.82
N PHE A 151 8.84 -6.64 26.65
CA PHE A 151 8.83 -5.68 27.75
C PHE A 151 7.49 -5.71 28.50
N LYS A 152 6.37 -5.68 27.78
CA LYS A 152 5.02 -5.73 28.41
C LYS A 152 4.75 -7.08 29.10
N ARG A 153 5.22 -8.20 28.55
CA ARG A 153 5.18 -9.50 29.24
C ARG A 153 5.97 -9.48 30.56
N MET A 154 7.16 -8.86 30.57
CA MET A 154 7.97 -8.70 31.80
C MET A 154 7.28 -7.82 32.84
N GLN A 155 6.45 -6.85 32.41
CA GLN A 155 5.64 -6.02 33.31
C GLN A 155 4.38 -6.74 33.82
N GLY A 156 4.11 -7.97 33.38
CA GLY A 156 2.95 -8.76 33.81
C GLY A 156 1.68 -8.55 33.00
N TYR A 157 1.74 -7.82 31.86
CA TYR A 157 0.62 -7.74 30.94
C TYR A 157 0.37 -9.08 30.27
N ASN A 158 -0.89 -9.29 29.87
CA ASN A 158 -1.24 -10.35 28.95
C ASN A 158 -1.02 -9.85 27.53
N ALA A 159 0.20 -10.06 27.02
CA ALA A 159 0.65 -9.43 25.79
C ALA A 159 0.50 -10.38 24.60
N LEU A 160 -0.39 -10.01 23.67
CA LEU A 160 -0.61 -10.69 22.40
C LEU A 160 0.16 -9.99 21.28
N TRP A 161 1.00 -10.73 20.58
CA TRP A 161 1.54 -10.32 19.28
C TRP A 161 0.96 -11.22 18.20
N GLN A 162 -0.03 -10.70 17.48
CA GLN A 162 -0.79 -11.41 16.46
C GLN A 162 -0.02 -11.47 15.14
N PRO A 163 0.46 -12.65 14.70
CA PRO A 163 1.16 -12.80 13.42
C PRO A 163 0.22 -13.10 12.26
N GLY A 164 0.70 -12.88 11.04
CA GLY A 164 0.04 -13.33 9.83
C GLY A 164 0.76 -12.89 8.57
N THR A 165 0.13 -13.16 7.42
CA THR A 165 0.63 -12.79 6.08
C THR A 165 -0.50 -12.20 5.22
N ASP A 166 -0.12 -11.33 4.28
CA ASP A 166 -1.06 -10.70 3.34
C ASP A 166 -0.99 -11.35 1.95
N HIS A 167 -2.16 -11.54 1.34
CA HIS A 167 -2.30 -12.08 -0.01
C HIS A 167 -1.80 -11.12 -1.10
N ALA A 168 -1.75 -9.81 -0.82
CA ALA A 168 -1.15 -8.76 -1.64
C ALA A 168 -1.64 -8.70 -3.10
N SER A 169 -2.89 -9.05 -3.35
CA SER A 169 -3.61 -8.94 -4.65
C SER A 169 -2.71 -8.78 -5.91
N ILE A 170 -2.59 -7.56 -6.43
CA ILE A 170 -1.82 -7.22 -7.65
C ILE A 170 -0.38 -7.73 -7.56
N ALA A 171 0.30 -7.45 -6.45
CA ALA A 171 1.73 -7.75 -6.33
C ALA A 171 2.02 -9.25 -6.41
N THR A 172 1.16 -10.08 -5.82
CA THR A 172 1.26 -11.54 -5.88
C THR A 172 0.84 -12.06 -7.25
N GLU A 173 -0.24 -11.54 -7.82
CA GLU A 173 -0.71 -11.94 -9.15
C GLU A 173 0.35 -11.69 -10.23
N VAL A 174 1.02 -10.53 -10.20
CA VAL A 174 2.13 -10.20 -11.11
C VAL A 174 3.27 -11.23 -10.99
N LYS A 175 3.64 -11.62 -9.77
CA LYS A 175 4.69 -12.63 -9.55
C LYS A 175 4.32 -14.02 -10.08
N ILE A 176 3.06 -14.40 -9.94
CA ILE A 176 2.57 -15.67 -10.50
C ILE A 176 2.56 -15.61 -12.02
N ILE A 177 2.12 -14.49 -12.62
CA ILE A 177 2.15 -14.29 -14.08
C ILE A 177 3.58 -14.33 -14.62
N GLU A 178 4.54 -13.68 -13.94
CA GLU A 178 5.96 -13.76 -14.30
C GLU A 178 6.44 -15.21 -14.35
N LYS A 179 6.13 -16.00 -13.31
CA LYS A 179 6.49 -17.42 -13.25
C LYS A 179 5.80 -18.25 -14.34
N LEU A 180 4.53 -18.01 -14.62
CA LEU A 180 3.81 -18.69 -15.71
C LEU A 180 4.44 -18.36 -17.07
N LYS A 181 4.85 -17.12 -17.32
CA LYS A 181 5.56 -16.71 -18.54
C LYS A 181 6.91 -17.42 -18.70
N GLU A 182 7.65 -17.62 -17.60
CA GLU A 182 8.88 -18.43 -17.61
C GLU A 182 8.62 -19.88 -18.01
N GLU A 183 7.44 -20.41 -17.65
CA GLU A 183 6.96 -21.74 -18.01
C GLU A 183 6.35 -21.79 -19.44
N GLY A 184 6.22 -20.65 -20.13
CA GLY A 184 5.60 -20.53 -21.45
C GLY A 184 4.08 -20.61 -21.45
N ILE A 185 3.44 -20.30 -20.33
CA ILE A 185 2.00 -20.39 -20.11
C ILE A 185 1.40 -18.98 -20.04
N ASP A 186 0.34 -18.72 -20.81
CA ASP A 186 -0.47 -17.52 -20.64
C ASP A 186 -1.54 -17.70 -19.57
N LYS A 187 -1.78 -16.65 -18.77
CA LYS A 187 -2.79 -16.66 -17.70
C LYS A 187 -4.19 -17.00 -18.23
N HIS A 188 -4.56 -16.44 -19.38
CA HIS A 188 -5.91 -16.62 -19.94
C HIS A 188 -6.11 -18.01 -20.53
N ASP A 189 -5.06 -18.62 -21.10
CA ASP A 189 -5.10 -20.01 -21.55
C ASP A 189 -5.24 -21.00 -20.41
N LEU A 190 -4.65 -20.67 -19.25
CA LEU A 190 -4.78 -21.50 -18.04
C LEU A 190 -6.20 -21.49 -17.47
N GLY A 191 -6.86 -20.33 -17.52
CA GLY A 191 -8.18 -20.10 -16.94
C GLY A 191 -8.13 -19.82 -15.43
N ARG A 192 -9.22 -19.18 -14.91
CA ARG A 192 -9.27 -18.66 -13.53
C ARG A 192 -9.07 -19.75 -12.47
N GLU A 193 -9.72 -20.88 -12.59
CA GLU A 193 -9.67 -21.96 -11.57
C GLU A 193 -8.24 -22.48 -11.39
N LYS A 194 -7.59 -22.88 -12.48
CA LYS A 194 -6.21 -23.38 -12.43
C LYS A 194 -5.21 -22.31 -12.02
N PHE A 195 -5.47 -21.05 -12.39
CA PHE A 195 -4.66 -19.92 -11.92
C PHE A 195 -4.74 -19.78 -10.39
N LEU A 196 -5.94 -19.90 -9.81
CA LEU A 196 -6.13 -19.86 -8.36
C LEU A 196 -5.46 -21.04 -7.64
N GLU A 197 -5.45 -22.25 -8.24
CA GLU A 197 -4.68 -23.38 -7.72
C GLU A 197 -3.18 -23.01 -7.60
N ARG A 198 -2.60 -22.44 -8.66
CA ARG A 198 -1.20 -21.96 -8.66
C ARG A 198 -0.96 -20.86 -7.63
N ALA A 199 -1.92 -19.97 -7.42
CA ALA A 199 -1.84 -18.92 -6.42
C ALA A 199 -1.85 -19.48 -4.98
N TRP A 200 -2.64 -20.50 -4.71
CA TRP A 200 -2.62 -21.19 -3.42
C TRP A 200 -1.33 -21.99 -3.17
N GLU A 201 -0.74 -22.60 -4.20
CA GLU A 201 0.59 -23.21 -4.13
C GLU A 201 1.66 -22.17 -3.80
N TRP A 202 1.63 -21.02 -4.48
CA TRP A 202 2.49 -19.87 -4.20
C TRP A 202 2.36 -19.41 -2.74
N LYS A 203 1.14 -19.25 -2.23
CA LYS A 203 0.88 -18.87 -0.83
C LYS A 203 1.50 -19.89 0.13
N LYS A 204 1.38 -21.17 -0.15
CA LYS A 204 1.95 -22.21 0.71
C LYS A 204 3.48 -22.13 0.76
N GLU A 205 4.13 -21.88 -0.36
CA GLU A 205 5.58 -21.76 -0.46
C GLU A 205 6.08 -20.51 0.26
N TYR A 206 5.61 -19.33 -0.16
CA TYR A 206 6.17 -18.06 0.32
C TYR A 206 5.64 -17.65 1.70
N GLY A 207 4.40 -17.95 2.04
CA GLY A 207 3.89 -17.76 3.39
C GLY A 207 4.69 -18.59 4.40
N GLY A 208 4.94 -19.87 4.09
CA GLY A 208 5.77 -20.75 4.94
C GLY A 208 7.21 -20.25 5.07
N ARG A 209 7.79 -19.66 4.01
CA ARG A 209 9.14 -19.07 4.04
C ARG A 209 9.19 -17.84 4.94
N ILE A 210 8.22 -16.93 4.83
CA ILE A 210 8.11 -15.72 5.66
C ILE A 210 8.05 -16.09 7.15
N THR A 211 7.16 -16.99 7.53
CA THR A 211 7.01 -17.41 8.93
C THR A 211 8.26 -18.12 9.44
N SER A 212 8.95 -18.91 8.61
CA SER A 212 10.24 -19.49 8.94
C SER A 212 11.32 -18.44 9.20
N GLN A 213 11.38 -17.38 8.38
CA GLN A 213 12.34 -16.28 8.58
C GLN A 213 12.05 -15.50 9.87
N LEU A 214 10.78 -15.23 10.20
CA LEU A 214 10.40 -14.59 11.47
C LEU A 214 10.78 -15.45 12.68
N ARG A 215 10.60 -16.77 12.59
CA ARG A 215 11.06 -17.69 13.63
C ARG A 215 12.57 -17.68 13.81
N LYS A 216 13.33 -17.54 12.71
CA LYS A 216 14.80 -17.39 12.75
C LYS A 216 15.25 -16.05 13.35
N LEU A 217 14.48 -14.99 13.21
CA LEU A 217 14.69 -13.72 13.93
C LEU A 217 14.43 -13.85 15.45
N GLY A 218 13.81 -14.94 15.89
CA GLY A 218 13.46 -15.14 17.29
C GLY A 218 12.18 -14.42 17.69
N SER A 219 11.35 -14.00 16.74
CA SER A 219 10.10 -13.26 16.97
C SER A 219 9.17 -13.98 17.93
N SER A 220 8.74 -13.32 19.00
CA SER A 220 7.92 -13.92 20.06
C SER A 220 6.42 -13.79 19.79
N CYS A 221 6.02 -14.06 18.54
CA CYS A 221 4.62 -14.05 18.10
C CYS A 221 3.85 -15.24 18.68
N ASP A 222 2.55 -15.06 18.83
CA ASP A 222 1.62 -16.15 19.13
C ASP A 222 1.30 -16.96 17.86
N TRP A 223 2.13 -17.95 17.56
CA TRP A 223 2.02 -18.76 16.35
C TRP A 223 0.80 -19.68 16.32
N ASP A 224 0.15 -19.93 17.45
CA ASP A 224 -1.11 -20.68 17.50
C ASP A 224 -2.26 -19.85 16.89
N ARG A 225 -2.05 -18.53 16.73
CA ARG A 225 -3.00 -17.55 16.19
C ARG A 225 -2.61 -17.00 14.82
N GLU A 226 -1.67 -17.67 14.12
CA GLU A 226 -1.24 -17.23 12.78
C GLU A 226 -2.44 -17.12 11.84
N ARG A 227 -2.57 -15.99 11.14
CA ARG A 227 -3.67 -15.69 10.23
C ARG A 227 -3.17 -15.36 8.82
N PHE A 228 -4.07 -15.44 7.88
CA PHE A 228 -3.87 -15.03 6.50
C PHE A 228 -5.04 -14.18 6.04
N THR A 229 -4.77 -13.06 5.37
CA THR A 229 -5.83 -12.09 5.02
C THR A 229 -6.96 -12.68 4.17
N MET A 230 -6.74 -13.81 3.48
CA MET A 230 -7.78 -14.55 2.74
C MET A 230 -8.22 -15.85 3.43
N ASP A 231 -7.92 -16.07 4.71
CA ASP A 231 -8.51 -17.20 5.43
C ASP A 231 -10.03 -17.04 5.60
N GLU A 232 -10.71 -18.09 5.96
CA GLU A 232 -12.17 -18.13 6.05
C GLU A 232 -12.72 -17.04 6.97
N GLY A 233 -12.12 -16.83 8.15
CA GLY A 233 -12.57 -15.81 9.10
C GLY A 233 -12.36 -14.39 8.59
N CYS A 234 -11.19 -14.09 8.00
CA CYS A 234 -10.93 -12.79 7.39
C CYS A 234 -11.83 -12.55 6.17
N ASN A 235 -12.09 -13.57 5.35
CA ASN A 235 -13.01 -13.46 4.22
C ASN A 235 -14.45 -13.17 4.68
N LYS A 236 -14.91 -13.82 5.77
CA LYS A 236 -16.20 -13.53 6.40
C LYS A 236 -16.30 -12.07 6.84
N ALA A 237 -15.24 -11.54 7.46
CA ALA A 237 -15.17 -10.13 7.87
C ALA A 237 -15.25 -9.18 6.67
N VAL A 238 -14.50 -9.44 5.61
CA VAL A 238 -14.52 -8.65 4.37
C VAL A 238 -15.92 -8.60 3.77
N THR A 239 -16.56 -9.74 3.65
CA THR A 239 -17.93 -9.86 3.10
C THR A 239 -18.95 -9.10 3.96
N GLU A 240 -18.85 -9.20 5.29
CA GLU A 240 -19.71 -8.50 6.24
C GLU A 240 -19.56 -6.98 6.12
N VAL A 241 -18.32 -6.46 6.08
CA VAL A 241 -18.06 -5.01 5.94
C VAL A 241 -18.59 -4.50 4.62
N PHE A 242 -18.31 -5.20 3.51
CA PHE A 242 -18.78 -4.79 2.20
C PHE A 242 -20.31 -4.66 2.16
N CYS A 243 -21.03 -5.68 2.63
CA CYS A 243 -22.51 -5.65 2.65
C CYS A 243 -23.03 -4.53 3.54
N LYS A 244 -22.51 -4.37 4.76
CA LYS A 244 -22.94 -3.29 5.68
C LYS A 244 -22.67 -1.90 5.13
N MET A 245 -21.52 -1.67 4.52
CA MET A 245 -21.20 -0.37 3.94
C MET A 245 -22.07 -0.08 2.72
N HIS A 246 -22.38 -1.10 1.92
CA HIS A 246 -23.32 -0.97 0.80
C HIS A 246 -24.73 -0.63 1.28
N GLU A 247 -25.24 -1.31 2.31
CA GLU A 247 -26.57 -1.03 2.92
C GLU A 247 -26.65 0.41 3.43
N LYS A 248 -25.55 0.96 3.96
CA LYS A 248 -25.46 2.36 4.40
C LYS A 248 -25.27 3.35 3.24
N GLY A 249 -25.12 2.88 2.00
CA GLY A 249 -24.87 3.71 0.84
C GLY A 249 -23.44 4.31 0.78
N TRP A 250 -22.52 3.80 1.58
CA TRP A 250 -21.11 4.18 1.56
C TRP A 250 -20.30 3.46 0.50
N ILE A 251 -20.73 2.26 0.08
CA ILE A 251 -20.20 1.58 -1.10
C ILE A 251 -21.21 1.73 -2.24
N TYR A 252 -20.72 2.08 -3.42
CA TYR A 252 -21.52 2.22 -4.62
C TYR A 252 -20.75 1.79 -5.87
N LYS A 253 -21.47 1.41 -6.93
CA LYS A 253 -20.90 1.17 -8.26
C LYS A 253 -21.19 2.37 -9.16
N GLY A 254 -20.15 2.95 -9.76
CA GLY A 254 -20.29 4.15 -10.60
C GLY A 254 -19.20 4.27 -11.65
N SER A 255 -19.46 5.08 -12.68
CA SER A 255 -18.46 5.45 -13.68
C SER A 255 -17.68 6.67 -13.20
N ARG A 256 -16.38 6.53 -13.08
CA ARG A 256 -15.45 7.61 -12.74
C ARG A 256 -14.14 7.40 -13.48
N ILE A 257 -13.37 8.48 -13.59
CA ILE A 257 -12.01 8.35 -14.07
C ILE A 257 -11.14 7.65 -13.00
N VAL A 258 -10.39 6.65 -13.41
CA VAL A 258 -9.51 5.86 -12.55
C VAL A 258 -8.12 5.77 -13.18
N ASN A 259 -7.11 5.56 -12.37
CA ASN A 259 -5.79 5.20 -12.86
C ASN A 259 -5.84 3.75 -13.37
N TRP A 260 -5.57 3.55 -14.62
CA TRP A 260 -5.60 2.24 -15.28
C TRP A 260 -4.20 1.80 -15.70
N CYS A 261 -3.81 0.61 -15.33
CA CYS A 261 -2.56 0.01 -15.79
C CYS A 261 -2.83 -0.91 -17.00
N PRO A 262 -2.39 -0.54 -18.22
CA PRO A 262 -2.68 -1.34 -19.42
C PRO A 262 -1.93 -2.66 -19.48
N VAL A 263 -0.83 -2.82 -18.75
CA VAL A 263 -0.05 -4.06 -18.68
C VAL A 263 -0.63 -5.04 -17.66
N CYS A 264 -1.02 -4.54 -16.47
CA CYS A 264 -1.68 -5.37 -15.45
C CYS A 264 -3.17 -5.55 -15.73
N ASN A 265 -3.72 -4.77 -16.67
CA ASN A 265 -5.12 -4.75 -17.08
C ASN A 265 -6.08 -4.59 -15.88
N THR A 266 -5.78 -3.63 -15.02
CA THR A 266 -6.55 -3.34 -13.81
C THR A 266 -6.45 -1.89 -13.38
N SER A 267 -7.45 -1.41 -12.64
CA SER A 267 -7.37 -0.15 -11.91
C SER A 267 -6.35 -0.24 -10.78
N ILE A 268 -5.67 0.87 -10.52
CA ILE A 268 -4.73 1.03 -9.40
C ILE A 268 -5.13 2.26 -8.58
N SER A 269 -4.75 2.29 -7.32
CA SER A 269 -5.01 3.45 -6.45
C SER A 269 -4.04 4.59 -6.73
N ASP A 270 -4.42 5.83 -6.39
CA ASP A 270 -3.57 7.02 -6.57
C ASP A 270 -2.19 6.85 -5.92
N ALA A 271 -2.12 6.13 -4.82
CA ALA A 271 -0.90 5.91 -4.09
C ALA A 271 0.03 4.84 -4.72
N GLU A 272 -0.47 4.01 -5.64
CA GLU A 272 0.32 3.07 -6.44
C GLU A 272 0.90 3.72 -7.71
N VAL A 273 0.58 5.01 -7.95
CA VAL A 273 1.13 5.80 -9.04
C VAL A 273 2.38 6.52 -8.54
N VAL A 274 3.52 6.20 -9.14
CA VAL A 274 4.80 6.88 -8.91
C VAL A 274 5.02 7.88 -10.02
N TYR A 275 5.20 9.15 -9.64
CA TYR A 275 5.48 10.20 -10.61
C TYR A 275 6.99 10.31 -10.83
N GLU A 276 7.40 10.12 -12.07
CA GLU A 276 8.80 10.19 -12.50
C GLU A 276 8.95 11.30 -13.55
N GLU A 277 9.97 12.14 -13.41
CA GLU A 277 10.28 13.15 -14.40
C GLU A 277 10.77 12.48 -15.69
N GLN A 278 10.05 12.72 -16.77
CA GLN A 278 10.37 12.17 -18.10
C GLN A 278 10.50 13.29 -19.12
N ALA A 279 11.50 13.15 -19.99
CA ALA A 279 11.64 13.99 -21.16
C ALA A 279 10.50 13.69 -22.14
N GLY A 280 9.84 14.73 -22.60
CA GLY A 280 8.73 14.68 -23.55
C GLY A 280 8.70 15.96 -24.38
N HIS A 281 7.55 16.28 -24.90
CA HIS A 281 7.35 17.48 -25.69
C HIS A 281 6.01 18.14 -25.36
N PHE A 282 5.93 19.43 -25.58
CA PHE A 282 4.70 20.14 -25.84
C PHE A 282 4.51 20.22 -27.35
N TRP A 283 3.39 19.69 -27.82
CA TRP A 283 2.93 19.85 -29.19
C TRP A 283 1.95 21.02 -29.24
N HIS A 284 2.33 22.09 -29.95
CA HIS A 284 1.49 23.26 -30.22
C HIS A 284 0.60 22.95 -31.42
N ILE A 285 -0.69 22.89 -31.19
CA ILE A 285 -1.69 22.49 -32.19
C ILE A 285 -2.75 23.59 -32.27
N LYS A 286 -3.26 23.84 -33.48
CA LYS A 286 -4.34 24.80 -33.70
C LYS A 286 -5.59 24.13 -34.28
N TYR A 287 -6.74 24.49 -33.69
CA TYR A 287 -8.05 24.06 -34.19
C TYR A 287 -8.71 25.21 -34.95
N PRO A 288 -9.22 24.97 -36.19
CA PRO A 288 -9.94 25.99 -36.95
C PRO A 288 -11.21 26.42 -36.25
N LEU A 289 -11.46 27.71 -36.15
CA LEU A 289 -12.76 28.23 -35.68
C LEU A 289 -13.85 27.96 -36.72
N ILE A 290 -15.05 27.69 -36.24
CA ILE A 290 -16.24 27.56 -37.12
C ILE A 290 -16.80 28.95 -37.36
N ASP A 291 -17.00 29.33 -38.62
CA ASP A 291 -17.61 30.60 -39.05
C ASP A 291 -19.13 30.60 -38.87
N GLU A 292 -19.76 31.73 -39.14
CA GLU A 292 -21.23 31.92 -39.07
C GLU A 292 -22.01 31.03 -40.06
N ASN A 293 -21.37 30.52 -41.10
CA ASN A 293 -21.96 29.63 -42.09
C ASN A 293 -21.79 28.14 -41.72
N GLY A 294 -21.11 27.83 -40.61
CA GLY A 294 -20.80 26.47 -40.17
C GLY A 294 -19.60 25.85 -40.89
N ALA A 295 -18.77 26.65 -41.57
CA ALA A 295 -17.55 26.18 -42.23
C ALA A 295 -16.31 26.42 -41.35
N PRO A 296 -15.29 25.54 -41.42
CA PRO A 296 -14.05 25.77 -40.72
C PRO A 296 -13.27 26.92 -41.36
N SER A 297 -12.83 27.87 -40.53
CA SER A 297 -12.04 29.01 -40.99
C SER A 297 -10.67 28.57 -41.47
N THR A 298 -10.18 29.19 -42.52
CA THR A 298 -8.80 29.00 -43.01
C THR A 298 -7.82 30.01 -42.45
N THR A 299 -8.30 31.01 -41.70
CA THR A 299 -7.51 32.14 -41.18
C THR A 299 -7.61 32.32 -39.68
N GLU A 300 -8.70 31.87 -39.03
CA GLU A 300 -8.92 31.97 -37.60
C GLU A 300 -8.78 30.61 -36.94
N PHE A 301 -7.92 30.53 -35.93
CA PHE A 301 -7.59 29.30 -35.22
C PHE A 301 -7.52 29.57 -33.73
N LEU A 302 -7.76 28.53 -32.93
CA LEU A 302 -7.49 28.53 -31.51
C LEU A 302 -6.32 27.58 -31.23
N GLU A 303 -5.21 28.12 -30.70
CA GLU A 303 -3.99 27.37 -30.44
C GLU A 303 -3.92 26.93 -28.98
N PHE A 304 -3.48 25.70 -28.77
CA PHE A 304 -3.18 25.13 -27.45
C PHE A 304 -1.94 24.24 -27.50
N ALA A 305 -1.37 23.93 -26.35
CA ALA A 305 -0.24 23.01 -26.20
C ALA A 305 -0.68 21.75 -25.41
N THR A 306 -0.20 20.59 -25.80
CA THR A 306 -0.50 19.32 -25.13
C THR A 306 0.72 18.41 -25.09
N THR A 307 0.84 17.63 -23.98
CA THR A 307 1.83 16.53 -23.86
C THR A 307 1.29 15.20 -24.37
N ARG A 308 0.00 15.12 -24.72
CA ARG A 308 -0.71 13.90 -25.12
C ARG A 308 -1.55 14.08 -26.37
N PRO A 309 -0.93 14.26 -27.55
CA PRO A 309 -1.65 14.47 -28.81
C PRO A 309 -2.64 13.35 -29.16
N GLU A 310 -2.36 12.10 -28.75
CA GLU A 310 -3.23 10.95 -29.04
C GLU A 310 -4.62 11.11 -28.42
N THR A 311 -4.72 11.75 -27.25
CA THR A 311 -6.00 11.90 -26.57
C THR A 311 -6.92 12.94 -27.25
N MET A 312 -6.38 13.78 -28.14
CA MET A 312 -7.19 14.77 -28.86
C MET A 312 -8.37 14.16 -29.64
N LEU A 313 -8.24 12.91 -30.06
CA LEU A 313 -9.32 12.21 -30.78
C LEU A 313 -10.60 12.12 -29.93
N GLY A 314 -10.48 12.21 -28.60
CA GLY A 314 -11.59 12.22 -27.64
C GLY A 314 -12.00 13.60 -27.14
N ASP A 315 -11.45 14.71 -27.68
CA ASP A 315 -11.77 16.05 -27.21
C ASP A 315 -13.24 16.39 -27.42
N THR A 316 -13.85 16.99 -26.41
CA THR A 316 -15.27 17.37 -26.44
C THR A 316 -15.50 18.87 -26.20
N ALA A 317 -14.46 19.60 -25.84
CA ALA A 317 -14.45 21.07 -25.76
C ALA A 317 -13.01 21.59 -25.82
N VAL A 318 -12.89 22.90 -25.96
CA VAL A 318 -11.71 23.68 -25.64
C VAL A 318 -12.10 24.68 -24.55
N ALA A 319 -11.30 24.79 -23.50
CA ALA A 319 -11.57 25.71 -22.39
C ALA A 319 -10.63 26.92 -22.41
N VAL A 320 -11.17 28.05 -22.02
CA VAL A 320 -10.45 29.33 -21.82
C VAL A 320 -10.89 29.92 -20.48
N ASN A 321 -10.03 30.74 -19.87
CA ASN A 321 -10.42 31.43 -18.65
C ASN A 321 -11.44 32.55 -18.96
N PRO A 322 -12.55 32.69 -18.22
CA PRO A 322 -13.55 33.72 -18.45
C PRO A 322 -13.02 35.16 -18.29
N GLU A 323 -11.92 35.35 -17.56
CA GLU A 323 -11.27 36.65 -17.33
C GLU A 323 -10.18 36.98 -18.36
N ASP A 324 -9.86 36.03 -19.26
CA ASP A 324 -8.85 36.24 -20.29
C ASP A 324 -9.41 37.02 -21.49
N GLU A 325 -9.08 38.32 -21.54
CA GLU A 325 -9.55 39.22 -22.59
C GLU A 325 -9.20 38.78 -24.02
N ARG A 326 -8.14 37.93 -24.17
CA ARG A 326 -7.73 37.42 -25.50
C ARG A 326 -8.80 36.52 -26.12
N TYR A 327 -9.58 35.83 -25.29
CA TYR A 327 -10.49 34.79 -25.72
C TYR A 327 -11.96 35.01 -25.37
N THR A 328 -12.29 36.07 -24.63
CA THR A 328 -13.66 36.37 -24.18
C THR A 328 -14.67 36.42 -25.34
N SER A 329 -14.28 36.95 -26.49
CA SER A 329 -15.15 37.00 -27.69
C SER A 329 -15.35 35.66 -28.38
N LEU A 330 -14.58 34.64 -28.03
CA LEU A 330 -14.65 33.30 -28.61
C LEU A 330 -15.50 32.35 -27.77
N ILE A 331 -15.85 32.70 -26.53
CA ILE A 331 -16.65 31.88 -25.63
C ILE A 331 -18.03 31.62 -26.26
N GLY A 332 -18.41 30.35 -26.31
CA GLY A 332 -19.65 29.88 -26.92
C GLY A 332 -19.55 29.65 -28.43
N ARG A 333 -18.49 30.09 -29.10
CA ARG A 333 -18.20 29.65 -30.49
C ARG A 333 -17.73 28.20 -30.50
N LYS A 334 -17.55 27.65 -31.69
CA LYS A 334 -17.07 26.27 -31.89
C LYS A 334 -15.76 26.25 -32.67
N VAL A 335 -15.02 25.21 -32.47
CA VAL A 335 -13.85 24.83 -33.29
C VAL A 335 -14.12 23.48 -33.97
N LEU A 336 -13.45 23.24 -35.10
CA LEU A 336 -13.40 21.93 -35.72
C LEU A 336 -12.27 21.14 -35.08
N LEU A 337 -12.59 19.99 -34.47
CA LEU A 337 -11.59 18.99 -34.07
C LEU A 337 -11.03 18.32 -35.34
N PRO A 338 -9.75 18.53 -35.68
CA PRO A 338 -9.13 17.90 -36.83
C PRO A 338 -9.16 16.37 -36.73
N LEU A 339 -8.96 15.68 -37.84
CA LEU A 339 -8.91 14.21 -37.95
C LEU A 339 -10.23 13.50 -37.64
N MET A 340 -11.07 14.06 -36.75
CA MET A 340 -12.37 13.51 -36.36
C MET A 340 -13.54 14.20 -37.01
N ASN A 341 -13.33 15.35 -37.66
CA ASN A 341 -14.37 16.18 -38.29
C ASN A 341 -15.54 16.49 -37.32
N ARG A 342 -15.24 16.71 -36.05
CA ARG A 342 -16.24 16.97 -35.02
C ARG A 342 -16.20 18.43 -34.59
N GLU A 343 -17.35 19.11 -34.55
CA GLU A 343 -17.46 20.42 -33.95
C GLU A 343 -17.51 20.31 -32.42
N ILE A 344 -16.68 21.05 -31.73
CA ILE A 344 -16.63 21.12 -30.28
C ILE A 344 -16.72 22.56 -29.78
N PRO A 345 -17.39 22.82 -28.64
CA PRO A 345 -17.60 24.18 -28.13
C PRO A 345 -16.32 24.74 -27.47
N ILE A 346 -16.22 26.08 -27.44
CA ILE A 346 -15.29 26.82 -26.59
C ILE A 346 -16.05 27.16 -25.30
N VAL A 347 -15.61 26.64 -24.16
CA VAL A 347 -16.23 26.84 -22.85
C VAL A 347 -15.38 27.74 -21.97
N ALA A 348 -16.02 28.48 -21.06
CA ALA A 348 -15.36 29.33 -20.08
C ALA A 348 -15.22 28.58 -18.77
N ASP A 349 -14.00 28.33 -18.31
CA ASP A 349 -13.75 27.67 -17.02
C ASP A 349 -12.55 28.28 -16.29
N SER A 350 -12.73 28.66 -15.03
CA SER A 350 -11.69 29.24 -14.18
C SER A 350 -10.55 28.29 -13.83
N TYR A 351 -10.68 27.00 -14.18
CA TYR A 351 -9.60 26.02 -14.10
C TYR A 351 -8.41 26.39 -14.99
N VAL A 352 -8.66 27.07 -16.12
CA VAL A 352 -7.60 27.42 -17.06
C VAL A 352 -6.72 28.54 -16.51
N ASP A 353 -5.43 28.27 -16.41
CA ASP A 353 -4.41 29.26 -16.05
C ASP A 353 -4.09 30.14 -17.28
N MET A 354 -4.33 31.45 -17.16
CA MET A 354 -4.13 32.42 -18.23
C MET A 354 -2.65 32.63 -18.60
N GLU A 355 -1.75 32.37 -17.65
CA GLU A 355 -0.31 32.58 -17.80
C GLU A 355 0.43 31.32 -18.26
N PHE A 356 -0.22 30.16 -18.19
CA PHE A 356 0.38 28.89 -18.59
C PHE A 356 0.14 28.57 -20.07
N GLY A 357 1.23 28.38 -20.82
CA GLY A 357 1.19 28.08 -22.25
C GLY A 357 0.46 29.14 -23.06
N THR A 358 -0.55 28.75 -23.82
CA THR A 358 -1.37 29.68 -24.62
C THR A 358 -2.54 30.29 -23.83
N GLY A 359 -2.83 29.80 -22.62
CA GLY A 359 -4.07 30.13 -21.90
C GLY A 359 -5.30 29.40 -22.43
N VAL A 360 -5.09 28.35 -23.24
CA VAL A 360 -6.14 27.52 -23.86
C VAL A 360 -5.85 26.06 -23.56
N VAL A 361 -6.86 25.32 -23.12
CA VAL A 361 -6.74 23.91 -22.76
C VAL A 361 -7.75 23.08 -23.56
N LYS A 362 -7.29 22.02 -24.21
CA LYS A 362 -8.18 21.01 -24.77
C LYS A 362 -8.85 20.22 -23.66
N ILE A 363 -10.10 19.84 -23.79
CA ILE A 363 -10.84 19.12 -22.76
C ILE A 363 -11.22 17.74 -23.27
N THR A 364 -10.60 16.73 -22.64
CA THR A 364 -10.81 15.29 -22.92
C THR A 364 -11.29 14.58 -21.65
N PRO A 365 -12.58 14.66 -21.29
CA PRO A 365 -13.10 14.19 -20.00
C PRO A 365 -12.82 12.70 -19.72
N ALA A 366 -12.66 11.88 -20.76
CA ALA A 366 -12.40 10.45 -20.59
C ALA A 366 -10.94 10.10 -20.27
N HIS A 367 -9.97 11.05 -20.39
CA HIS A 367 -8.55 10.78 -20.35
C HIS A 367 -7.71 11.71 -19.46
N ASP A 368 -8.37 12.63 -18.75
CA ASP A 368 -7.73 13.49 -17.75
C ASP A 368 -8.67 13.75 -16.57
N PRO A 369 -8.21 13.62 -15.30
CA PRO A 369 -9.05 13.83 -14.13
C PRO A 369 -9.58 15.26 -14.00
N ASN A 370 -8.83 16.27 -14.41
CA ASN A 370 -9.25 17.67 -14.35
C ASN A 370 -10.27 17.96 -15.47
N ASP A 371 -10.00 17.45 -16.67
CA ASP A 371 -10.93 17.56 -17.81
C ASP A 371 -12.25 16.85 -17.51
N PHE A 372 -12.24 15.77 -16.75
CA PHE A 372 -13.45 15.08 -16.28
C PHE A 372 -14.31 15.98 -15.40
N GLU A 373 -13.72 16.74 -14.49
CA GLU A 373 -14.47 17.67 -13.64
C GLU A 373 -14.95 18.90 -14.43
N VAL A 374 -14.16 19.39 -15.39
CA VAL A 374 -14.63 20.42 -16.37
C VAL A 374 -15.80 19.86 -17.17
N GLY A 375 -15.67 18.63 -17.67
CA GLY A 375 -16.72 17.94 -18.42
C GLY A 375 -18.04 17.87 -17.67
N LYS A 376 -18.01 17.55 -16.37
CA LYS A 376 -19.20 17.55 -15.51
C LYS A 376 -19.83 18.94 -15.36
N ARG A 377 -19.01 19.96 -15.09
CA ARG A 377 -19.50 21.34 -14.94
C ARG A 377 -20.20 21.87 -16.18
N HIS A 378 -19.69 21.47 -17.35
CA HIS A 378 -20.20 21.91 -18.65
C HIS A 378 -21.08 20.88 -19.36
N ASN A 379 -21.39 19.74 -18.70
CA ASN A 379 -22.19 18.65 -19.26
C ASN A 379 -21.67 18.17 -20.63
N LEU A 380 -20.34 18.00 -20.74
CA LEU A 380 -19.68 17.55 -21.98
C LEU A 380 -19.75 16.03 -22.13
N PRO A 381 -19.77 15.51 -23.35
CA PRO A 381 -19.68 14.06 -23.60
C PRO A 381 -18.36 13.46 -23.12
N GLU A 382 -18.41 12.23 -22.64
CA GLU A 382 -17.24 11.45 -22.23
C GLU A 382 -16.89 10.45 -23.36
N ILE A 383 -15.90 10.78 -24.20
CA ILE A 383 -15.50 9.95 -25.34
C ILE A 383 -14.19 9.24 -25.01
N ASN A 384 -14.28 7.98 -24.60
CA ASN A 384 -13.11 7.13 -24.40
C ASN A 384 -12.56 6.65 -25.76
N ILE A 385 -11.27 6.89 -26.01
CA ILE A 385 -10.57 6.50 -27.25
C ILE A 385 -9.57 5.35 -27.06
N LEU A 386 -9.42 4.82 -25.85
CA LEU A 386 -8.47 3.74 -25.54
C LEU A 386 -9.19 2.45 -25.16
N ASN A 387 -8.65 1.33 -25.59
CA ASN A 387 -8.93 0.01 -25.06
C ASN A 387 -8.19 -0.21 -23.73
N ASP A 388 -8.46 -1.32 -23.06
CA ASP A 388 -7.86 -1.67 -21.77
C ASP A 388 -6.35 -1.93 -21.85
N ASP A 389 -5.85 -2.31 -23.00
CA ASP A 389 -4.41 -2.48 -23.33
C ASP A 389 -3.73 -1.19 -23.80
N ALA A 390 -4.45 -0.06 -23.76
CA ALA A 390 -4.04 1.25 -24.28
C ALA A 390 -3.80 1.33 -25.79
N THR A 391 -4.33 0.41 -26.56
CA THR A 391 -4.49 0.61 -28.01
C THR A 391 -5.67 1.56 -28.27
N ILE A 392 -5.65 2.28 -29.39
CA ILE A 392 -6.75 3.14 -29.81
C ILE A 392 -7.96 2.28 -30.16
N ASN A 393 -9.13 2.60 -29.61
CA ASN A 393 -10.39 1.92 -29.92
C ASN A 393 -11.10 2.52 -31.15
N GLU A 394 -12.26 1.99 -31.49
CA GLU A 394 -13.08 2.42 -32.66
C GLU A 394 -13.47 3.91 -32.65
N ASN A 395 -13.54 4.57 -31.48
CA ASN A 395 -13.79 6.00 -31.39
C ASN A 395 -12.61 6.86 -31.91
N GLY A 396 -11.40 6.29 -32.03
CA GLY A 396 -10.25 6.94 -32.63
C GLY A 396 -10.22 6.86 -34.16
N GLY A 397 -11.27 6.33 -34.80
CA GLY A 397 -11.45 6.31 -36.24
C GLY A 397 -10.34 5.51 -36.96
N LYS A 398 -9.65 6.13 -37.91
CA LYS A 398 -8.61 5.47 -38.71
C LYS A 398 -7.37 5.02 -37.91
N PHE A 399 -7.20 5.51 -36.68
CA PHE A 399 -6.10 5.13 -35.80
C PHE A 399 -6.45 3.91 -34.93
N ALA A 400 -7.68 3.38 -35.03
CA ALA A 400 -8.11 2.21 -34.27
C ALA A 400 -7.17 1.01 -34.43
N GLY A 401 -6.83 0.36 -33.33
CA GLY A 401 -5.91 -0.77 -33.25
C GLY A 401 -4.43 -0.40 -33.12
N MET A 402 -4.05 0.87 -33.28
CA MET A 402 -2.67 1.32 -33.05
C MET A 402 -2.35 1.40 -31.56
N ASP A 403 -1.11 1.10 -31.16
CA ASP A 403 -0.59 1.47 -29.85
C ASP A 403 -0.67 2.99 -29.66
N ARG A 404 -0.93 3.44 -28.42
CA ARG A 404 -1.07 4.88 -28.10
C ARG A 404 0.10 5.75 -28.56
N TYR A 405 1.33 5.24 -28.48
CA TYR A 405 2.53 6.00 -28.89
C TYR A 405 2.73 5.99 -30.41
N GLU A 406 2.39 4.89 -31.07
CA GLU A 406 2.36 4.82 -32.55
C GLU A 406 1.28 5.76 -33.10
N ALA A 407 0.10 5.76 -32.50
CA ALA A 407 -0.97 6.68 -32.84
C ALA A 407 -0.57 8.15 -32.62
N ARG A 408 0.09 8.47 -31.50
CA ARG A 408 0.65 9.80 -31.23
C ARG A 408 1.54 10.28 -32.37
N ALA A 409 2.51 9.44 -32.77
CA ALA A 409 3.42 9.78 -33.86
C ALA A 409 2.69 9.99 -35.21
N ALA A 410 1.71 9.13 -35.52
CA ALA A 410 0.90 9.24 -36.73
C ALA A 410 0.02 10.51 -36.74
N ILE A 411 -0.61 10.83 -35.62
CA ILE A 411 -1.44 12.03 -35.45
C ILE A 411 -0.61 13.31 -35.61
N VAL A 412 0.54 13.40 -34.96
CA VAL A 412 1.44 14.56 -35.05
C VAL A 412 1.89 14.78 -36.49
N LYS A 413 2.30 13.71 -37.18
CA LYS A 413 2.68 13.79 -38.60
C LYS A 413 1.54 14.29 -39.48
N GLU A 414 0.33 13.81 -39.28
CA GLU A 414 -0.79 14.22 -40.11
C GLU A 414 -1.22 15.66 -39.83
N LEU A 415 -1.18 16.12 -38.58
CA LEU A 415 -1.40 17.52 -38.23
C LEU A 415 -0.37 18.46 -38.87
N ASP A 416 0.90 18.02 -38.97
CA ASP A 416 1.95 18.75 -39.67
C ASP A 416 1.66 18.84 -41.19
N GLU A 417 1.28 17.74 -41.80
CA GLU A 417 0.88 17.69 -43.23
C GLU A 417 -0.33 18.59 -43.54
N MET A 418 -1.25 18.71 -42.55
CA MET A 418 -2.42 19.62 -42.65
C MET A 418 -2.07 21.09 -42.32
N GLY A 419 -0.84 21.38 -41.89
CA GLY A 419 -0.42 22.72 -41.44
C GLY A 419 -1.10 23.17 -40.13
N LEU A 420 -1.55 22.22 -39.29
CA LEU A 420 -2.20 22.45 -38.01
C LEU A 420 -1.25 22.24 -36.81
N LEU A 421 -0.07 21.69 -37.02
CA LEU A 421 1.02 21.67 -36.05
C LEU A 421 1.77 23.01 -36.13
N VAL A 422 1.79 23.76 -35.04
CA VAL A 422 2.47 25.07 -34.96
C VAL A 422 3.93 24.90 -34.60
N GLY A 423 4.23 23.97 -33.69
CA GLY A 423 5.58 23.69 -33.23
C GLY A 423 5.66 22.54 -32.24
N ILE A 424 6.88 22.14 -31.96
CA ILE A 424 7.19 21.11 -30.95
C ILE A 424 8.25 21.72 -30.04
N GLU A 425 7.98 21.77 -28.74
CA GLU A 425 8.88 22.28 -27.71
C GLU A 425 9.32 21.13 -26.81
N ASP A 426 10.61 21.01 -26.53
CA ASP A 426 11.12 20.03 -25.56
C ASP A 426 10.63 20.40 -24.17
N TYR A 427 9.97 19.46 -23.51
CA TYR A 427 9.37 19.68 -22.20
C TYR A 427 9.58 18.46 -21.30
N SER A 428 10.03 18.70 -20.06
CA SER A 428 10.15 17.66 -19.05
C SER A 428 9.00 17.77 -18.06
N HIS A 429 8.29 16.67 -17.81
CA HIS A 429 7.15 16.67 -16.92
C HIS A 429 7.05 15.35 -16.14
N ASN A 430 6.32 15.40 -15.03
CA ASN A 430 6.08 14.23 -14.22
C ASN A 430 5.02 13.31 -14.87
N VAL A 431 5.43 12.09 -15.20
CA VAL A 431 4.57 11.05 -15.75
C VAL A 431 4.26 10.02 -14.67
N GLY A 432 2.98 9.73 -14.47
CA GLY A 432 2.54 8.69 -13.54
C GLY A 432 2.83 7.29 -14.09
N THR A 433 3.56 6.49 -13.33
CA THR A 433 3.87 5.09 -13.65
C THR A 433 3.35 4.17 -12.55
N HIS A 434 2.99 2.94 -12.90
CA HIS A 434 2.58 1.93 -11.92
C HIS A 434 3.81 1.41 -11.15
N ASP A 435 3.78 1.43 -9.83
CA ASP A 435 4.90 1.08 -8.96
C ASP A 435 5.44 -0.34 -9.16
N ARG A 436 4.60 -1.27 -9.64
CA ARG A 436 4.93 -2.69 -9.84
C ARG A 436 5.54 -3.00 -11.21
N CYS A 437 4.86 -2.60 -12.28
CA CYS A 437 5.29 -2.94 -13.66
C CYS A 437 5.99 -1.78 -14.39
N LYS A 438 6.07 -0.57 -13.77
CA LYS A 438 6.71 0.64 -14.32
C LYS A 438 6.09 1.17 -15.63
N THR A 439 4.91 0.69 -15.97
CA THR A 439 4.18 1.16 -17.15
C THR A 439 3.52 2.51 -16.86
N THR A 440 3.51 3.40 -17.85
CA THR A 440 2.73 4.65 -17.79
C THR A 440 1.26 4.34 -17.61
N VAL A 441 0.69 4.95 -16.57
CA VAL A 441 -0.72 4.82 -16.20
C VAL A 441 -1.59 5.64 -17.13
N GLU A 442 -2.74 5.09 -17.51
CA GLU A 442 -3.75 5.79 -18.30
C GLU A 442 -4.95 6.18 -17.43
N PRO A 443 -5.28 7.46 -17.32
CA PRO A 443 -6.57 7.86 -16.80
C PRO A 443 -7.68 7.40 -17.76
N LEU A 444 -8.60 6.54 -17.27
CA LEU A 444 -9.72 6.00 -18.05
C LEU A 444 -11.02 6.07 -17.25
N ILE A 445 -12.12 6.36 -17.93
CA ILE A 445 -13.45 6.21 -17.34
C ILE A 445 -13.82 4.73 -17.30
N LYS A 446 -14.03 4.22 -16.08
CA LYS A 446 -14.42 2.84 -15.83
C LYS A 446 -15.57 2.77 -14.83
N LYS A 447 -16.43 1.79 -15.00
CA LYS A 447 -17.50 1.49 -14.04
C LYS A 447 -16.92 0.58 -12.95
N GLN A 448 -16.63 1.14 -11.78
CA GLN A 448 -15.93 0.50 -10.66
C GLN A 448 -16.76 0.59 -9.38
N TRP A 449 -16.32 -0.15 -8.34
CA TRP A 449 -16.83 -0.03 -7.00
C TRP A 449 -16.01 0.97 -6.20
N PHE A 450 -16.69 1.85 -5.48
CA PHE A 450 -16.09 2.93 -4.70
C PHE A 450 -16.60 2.95 -3.27
N VAL A 451 -15.74 3.39 -2.36
CA VAL A 451 -16.09 3.78 -0.99
C VAL A 451 -16.15 5.31 -0.92
N LYS A 452 -17.28 5.85 -0.44
CA LYS A 452 -17.41 7.29 -0.12
C LYS A 452 -16.59 7.61 1.12
N MET A 453 -15.64 8.52 1.00
CA MET A 453 -14.70 8.82 2.08
C MET A 453 -15.14 9.99 2.96
N ASP A 454 -15.98 10.89 2.48
CA ASP A 454 -16.33 12.17 3.16
C ASP A 454 -16.81 12.00 4.60
N GLU A 455 -17.60 10.95 4.90
CA GLU A 455 -18.12 10.70 6.24
C GLU A 455 -17.20 9.82 7.07
N LEU A 456 -16.56 8.84 6.43
CA LEU A 456 -15.69 7.88 7.09
C LEU A 456 -14.41 8.50 7.64
N ILE A 457 -13.88 9.52 6.96
CA ILE A 457 -12.62 10.13 7.35
C ILE A 457 -12.74 11.07 8.55
N LYS A 458 -13.92 11.65 8.80
CA LYS A 458 -14.13 12.64 9.87
C LYS A 458 -13.76 12.09 11.26
N PRO A 459 -14.33 10.95 11.73
CA PRO A 459 -13.96 10.40 13.03
C PRO A 459 -12.49 9.99 13.11
N ALA A 460 -11.89 9.52 12.00
CA ALA A 460 -10.48 9.17 11.95
C ALA A 460 -9.57 10.39 12.17
N VAL A 461 -9.90 11.53 11.55
CA VAL A 461 -9.18 12.80 11.75
C VAL A 461 -9.37 13.32 13.18
N GLU A 462 -10.58 13.22 13.73
CA GLU A 462 -10.86 13.65 15.11
C GLU A 462 -10.10 12.80 16.13
N GLY A 463 -10.01 11.49 15.95
CA GLY A 463 -9.27 10.59 16.85
C GLY A 463 -7.79 10.96 16.98
N VAL A 464 -7.17 11.40 15.87
CA VAL A 464 -5.78 11.89 15.90
C VAL A 464 -5.71 13.28 16.52
N LYS A 465 -6.60 14.21 16.17
CA LYS A 465 -6.64 15.57 16.75
C LYS A 465 -6.85 15.60 18.26
N ASN A 466 -7.68 14.70 18.77
CA ASN A 466 -7.99 14.59 20.19
C ASN A 466 -6.89 13.85 20.99
N GLY A 467 -5.95 13.22 20.30
CA GLY A 467 -4.86 12.44 20.92
C GLY A 467 -5.28 11.03 21.35
N ASP A 468 -6.45 10.55 20.94
CA ASP A 468 -6.89 9.16 21.16
C ASP A 468 -5.97 8.21 20.36
N ILE A 469 -5.55 8.64 19.17
CA ILE A 469 -4.56 7.99 18.33
C ILE A 469 -3.37 8.93 18.17
N ARG A 470 -2.16 8.45 18.47
CA ARG A 470 -0.94 9.25 18.36
C ARG A 470 0.01 8.66 17.33
N LEU A 471 0.45 9.49 16.40
CA LEU A 471 1.51 9.13 15.46
C LEU A 471 2.88 9.47 16.08
N ILE A 472 3.79 8.53 16.06
CA ILE A 472 5.14 8.68 16.59
C ILE A 472 6.14 8.42 15.47
N PRO A 473 7.01 9.39 15.13
CA PRO A 473 7.13 10.73 15.73
C PRO A 473 6.01 11.69 15.29
N GLU A 474 5.70 12.70 16.11
CA GLU A 474 4.59 13.66 15.88
C GLU A 474 4.65 14.36 14.51
N ARG A 475 5.85 14.50 13.90
CA ARG A 475 5.96 15.07 12.55
C ARG A 475 5.17 14.29 11.49
N MET A 476 4.79 13.03 11.75
CA MET A 476 3.98 12.21 10.86
C MET A 476 2.51 12.65 10.82
N ASP A 477 2.06 13.47 11.80
CA ASP A 477 0.74 14.09 11.78
C ASP A 477 0.53 14.93 10.51
N LYS A 478 1.60 15.64 10.05
CA LYS A 478 1.53 16.43 8.81
C LYS A 478 1.27 15.55 7.59
N THR A 479 1.93 14.40 7.52
CA THR A 479 1.71 13.43 6.43
C THR A 479 0.30 12.89 6.49
N TYR A 480 -0.17 12.55 7.68
CA TYR A 480 -1.53 12.06 7.91
C TYR A 480 -2.59 13.08 7.45
N TYR A 481 -2.49 14.34 7.91
CA TYR A 481 -3.45 15.39 7.55
C TYR A 481 -3.40 15.77 6.07
N ASN A 482 -2.21 15.81 5.46
CA ASN A 482 -2.08 16.07 4.04
C ASN A 482 -2.87 15.07 3.18
N TRP A 483 -2.88 13.80 3.57
CA TRP A 483 -3.66 12.77 2.88
C TRP A 483 -5.15 12.84 3.21
N THR A 484 -5.52 13.10 4.47
CA THR A 484 -6.92 13.13 4.89
C THR A 484 -7.67 14.36 4.40
N ASP A 485 -6.99 15.52 4.31
CA ASP A 485 -7.57 16.77 3.81
C ASP A 485 -7.86 16.72 2.30
N ASN A 486 -7.15 15.88 1.55
CA ASN A 486 -7.29 15.74 0.10
C ASN A 486 -7.88 14.36 -0.31
N ILE A 487 -8.53 13.66 0.61
CA ILE A 487 -9.02 12.32 0.33
C ILE A 487 -10.17 12.35 -0.69
N ARG A 488 -10.12 11.39 -1.63
CA ARG A 488 -11.15 11.16 -2.64
C ARG A 488 -11.83 9.82 -2.40
N ASP A 489 -12.96 9.58 -3.07
CA ASP A 489 -13.61 8.28 -3.05
C ASP A 489 -12.63 7.18 -3.48
N TRP A 490 -12.54 6.14 -2.68
CA TRP A 490 -11.58 5.06 -2.87
C TRP A 490 -12.13 4.01 -3.83
N CYS A 491 -11.48 3.80 -4.98
CA CYS A 491 -11.76 2.69 -5.88
C CYS A 491 -11.29 1.37 -5.25
N ILE A 492 -12.22 0.47 -4.99
CA ILE A 492 -11.96 -0.80 -4.29
C ILE A 492 -12.02 -2.05 -5.19
N SER A 493 -12.46 -1.94 -6.43
CA SER A 493 -12.49 -3.08 -7.36
C SER A 493 -11.19 -3.20 -8.16
N ARG A 494 -10.75 -4.44 -8.37
CA ARG A 494 -9.57 -4.80 -9.16
C ARG A 494 -9.93 -5.93 -10.11
N GLN A 495 -9.50 -5.84 -11.36
CA GLN A 495 -9.73 -6.83 -12.41
C GLN A 495 -8.74 -7.99 -12.31
N LEU A 496 -8.62 -8.55 -11.12
CA LEU A 496 -7.70 -9.62 -10.75
C LEU A 496 -8.46 -10.93 -10.50
N TRP A 497 -7.73 -12.03 -10.52
CA TRP A 497 -8.27 -13.32 -10.11
C TRP A 497 -7.90 -13.67 -8.66
N TRP A 498 -6.75 -13.19 -8.19
CA TRP A 498 -6.26 -13.42 -6.84
C TRP A 498 -6.69 -12.30 -5.88
N GLY A 499 -7.60 -12.62 -4.96
CA GLY A 499 -8.13 -11.69 -3.95
C GLY A 499 -9.52 -12.07 -3.49
N HIS A 500 -10.08 -11.25 -2.59
CA HIS A 500 -11.47 -11.40 -2.13
C HIS A 500 -12.43 -11.02 -3.25
N ARG A 501 -13.20 -11.97 -3.73
CA ARG A 501 -14.18 -11.71 -4.78
C ARG A 501 -15.31 -10.82 -4.27
N ILE A 502 -15.70 -9.82 -5.06
CA ILE A 502 -16.75 -8.88 -4.67
C ILE A 502 -18.09 -9.61 -4.48
N PRO A 503 -18.77 -9.44 -3.32
CA PRO A 503 -20.02 -10.13 -3.01
C PRO A 503 -21.23 -9.43 -3.62
N ALA A 504 -21.19 -9.18 -4.94
CA ALA A 504 -22.25 -8.59 -5.73
C ALA A 504 -22.62 -9.52 -6.89
N TYR A 505 -23.90 -9.62 -7.19
CA TYR A 505 -24.45 -10.54 -8.18
C TYR A 505 -25.34 -9.77 -9.15
N TYR A 506 -25.13 -9.96 -10.44
CA TYR A 506 -25.88 -9.32 -11.52
C TYR A 506 -26.95 -10.25 -12.03
N CYS A 507 -28.18 -9.79 -12.08
CA CYS A 507 -29.26 -10.53 -12.71
C CYS A 507 -29.09 -10.48 -14.23
N ASP A 508 -29.01 -11.64 -14.87
CA ASP A 508 -28.80 -11.76 -16.32
C ASP A 508 -30.01 -11.26 -17.15
N GLU A 509 -31.21 -11.20 -16.55
CA GLU A 509 -32.43 -10.74 -17.24
C GLU A 509 -32.71 -9.24 -17.06
N CYS A 510 -32.66 -8.73 -15.82
CA CYS A 510 -33.06 -7.34 -15.54
C CYS A 510 -31.91 -6.39 -15.17
N GLY A 511 -30.68 -6.89 -15.11
CA GLY A 511 -29.49 -6.09 -14.78
C GLY A 511 -29.44 -5.60 -13.32
N GLU A 512 -30.34 -6.07 -12.44
CA GLU A 512 -30.33 -5.71 -11.03
C GLU A 512 -29.04 -6.17 -10.35
N ILE A 513 -28.47 -5.34 -9.48
CA ILE A 513 -27.28 -5.65 -8.69
C ILE A 513 -27.73 -6.05 -7.28
N VAL A 514 -27.47 -7.30 -6.91
CA VAL A 514 -27.79 -7.84 -5.60
C VAL A 514 -26.49 -8.00 -4.80
N VAL A 515 -26.33 -7.23 -3.74
CA VAL A 515 -25.20 -7.39 -2.80
C VAL A 515 -25.66 -8.32 -1.68
N ALA A 516 -24.95 -9.44 -1.50
CA ALA A 516 -25.32 -10.45 -0.53
C ALA A 516 -24.09 -11.21 -0.03
N LYS A 517 -24.15 -11.69 1.23
CA LYS A 517 -23.08 -12.47 1.85
C LYS A 517 -22.91 -13.86 1.21
N GLU A 518 -23.99 -14.42 0.77
CA GLU A 518 -24.07 -15.70 0.06
C GLU A 518 -24.72 -15.49 -1.30
N ALA A 519 -24.40 -16.36 -2.26
CA ALA A 519 -24.99 -16.27 -3.59
C ALA A 519 -26.52 -16.38 -3.52
N PRO A 520 -27.28 -15.37 -3.98
CA PRO A 520 -28.72 -15.41 -3.95
C PRO A 520 -29.24 -16.44 -4.97
N SER A 521 -30.25 -17.20 -4.58
CA SER A 521 -30.87 -18.22 -5.45
C SER A 521 -31.78 -17.62 -6.51
N VAL A 522 -32.31 -16.39 -6.25
CA VAL A 522 -33.23 -15.70 -7.16
C VAL A 522 -33.01 -14.18 -7.07
N CYS A 523 -33.25 -13.51 -8.20
CA CYS A 523 -33.25 -12.04 -8.24
C CYS A 523 -34.47 -11.50 -7.47
N PRO A 524 -34.30 -10.61 -6.50
CA PRO A 524 -35.41 -10.08 -5.71
C PRO A 524 -36.36 -9.18 -6.51
N LYS A 525 -35.91 -8.69 -7.68
CA LYS A 525 -36.70 -7.78 -8.53
C LYS A 525 -37.53 -8.50 -9.56
N CYS A 526 -37.02 -9.49 -10.26
CA CYS A 526 -37.71 -10.18 -11.36
C CYS A 526 -37.90 -11.68 -11.16
N GLY A 527 -37.34 -12.29 -10.11
CA GLY A 527 -37.45 -13.73 -9.83
C GLY A 527 -36.53 -14.62 -10.68
N CYS A 528 -35.66 -14.05 -11.53
CA CYS A 528 -34.71 -14.83 -12.33
C CYS A 528 -33.75 -15.61 -11.43
N THR A 529 -33.43 -16.84 -11.83
CA THR A 529 -32.50 -17.74 -11.09
C THR A 529 -31.06 -17.65 -11.61
N HIS A 530 -30.83 -16.90 -12.69
CA HIS A 530 -29.50 -16.72 -13.26
C HIS A 530 -28.91 -15.40 -12.79
N LEU A 531 -27.98 -15.50 -11.85
CA LEU A 531 -27.24 -14.37 -11.31
C LEU A 531 -25.74 -14.66 -11.45
N THR A 532 -25.03 -13.76 -12.07
CA THR A 532 -23.58 -13.85 -12.27
C THR A 532 -22.86 -13.01 -11.23
N GLN A 533 -21.95 -13.61 -10.45
CA GLN A 533 -21.15 -12.88 -9.47
C GLN A 533 -20.16 -11.94 -10.17
N ASP A 534 -19.96 -10.76 -9.60
CA ASP A 534 -18.95 -9.80 -10.05
C ASP A 534 -17.59 -10.50 -10.27
N PRO A 535 -16.96 -10.34 -11.45
CA PRO A 535 -15.70 -11.00 -11.76
C PRO A 535 -14.51 -10.40 -11.00
N ASP A 536 -14.65 -9.16 -10.53
CA ASP A 536 -13.58 -8.40 -9.89
C ASP A 536 -13.32 -8.87 -8.45
N THR A 537 -12.14 -8.55 -7.96
CA THR A 537 -11.73 -8.75 -6.56
C THR A 537 -11.61 -7.39 -5.87
N LEU A 538 -11.60 -7.41 -4.55
CA LEU A 538 -11.36 -6.22 -3.75
C LEU A 538 -9.87 -5.87 -3.70
N ASP A 539 -9.59 -4.58 -3.61
CA ASP A 539 -8.27 -4.05 -3.28
C ASP A 539 -7.73 -4.72 -2.01
N THR A 540 -6.45 -5.11 -2.01
CA THR A 540 -5.79 -5.76 -0.87
C THR A 540 -5.94 -4.94 0.42
N TRP A 541 -5.92 -3.62 0.29
CA TRP A 541 -6.05 -2.71 1.42
C TRP A 541 -7.43 -2.72 2.07
N PHE A 542 -8.46 -3.22 1.38
CA PHE A 542 -9.80 -3.38 1.95
C PHE A 542 -9.81 -4.44 3.06
N SER A 543 -9.19 -5.59 2.82
CA SER A 543 -9.05 -6.65 3.83
C SER A 543 -8.02 -6.31 4.89
N SER A 544 -6.89 -5.70 4.49
CA SER A 544 -5.82 -5.31 5.41
C SER A 544 -6.26 -4.24 6.41
N ALA A 545 -7.22 -3.37 6.04
CA ALA A 545 -7.82 -2.38 6.93
C ALA A 545 -8.58 -3.02 8.11
N LEU A 546 -9.10 -4.24 7.93
CA LEU A 546 -9.87 -4.96 8.94
C LEU A 546 -8.99 -5.79 9.88
N TRP A 547 -7.68 -5.84 9.65
CA TRP A 547 -6.73 -6.71 10.32
C TRP A 547 -6.78 -6.67 11.85
N PRO A 548 -6.90 -5.50 12.51
CA PRO A 548 -6.92 -5.42 13.97
C PRO A 548 -8.07 -6.19 14.64
N PHE A 549 -9.20 -6.35 13.98
CA PHE A 549 -10.38 -6.99 14.55
C PHE A 549 -10.82 -8.27 13.80
N SER A 550 -10.56 -8.37 12.50
CA SER A 550 -10.85 -9.61 11.75
C SER A 550 -10.01 -10.79 12.23
N THR A 551 -8.76 -10.54 12.65
CA THR A 551 -7.87 -11.57 13.22
C THR A 551 -8.35 -12.10 14.56
N LEU A 552 -9.12 -11.31 15.30
CA LEU A 552 -9.68 -11.65 16.60
C LEU A 552 -11.11 -12.23 16.52
N GLY A 553 -11.58 -12.49 15.28
CA GLY A 553 -12.81 -13.24 15.04
C GLY A 553 -14.04 -12.41 14.68
N TRP A 554 -13.94 -11.07 14.58
CA TRP A 554 -15.05 -10.26 14.05
C TRP A 554 -15.48 -10.78 12.65
N PRO A 555 -16.79 -10.85 12.32
CA PRO A 555 -17.95 -10.23 12.95
C PRO A 555 -18.59 -11.00 14.10
N ASP A 556 -18.03 -12.15 14.47
CA ASP A 556 -18.53 -12.89 15.63
C ASP A 556 -18.10 -12.20 16.94
N LYS A 557 -18.91 -12.32 17.96
CA LYS A 557 -18.58 -11.82 19.31
C LYS A 557 -17.73 -12.84 20.03
N THR A 558 -16.41 -12.81 19.77
CA THR A 558 -15.47 -13.71 20.43
C THR A 558 -14.93 -13.12 21.72
N GLU A 559 -14.50 -13.96 22.66
CA GLU A 559 -13.82 -13.51 23.87
C GLU A 559 -12.50 -12.81 23.58
N ASP A 560 -11.79 -13.24 22.51
CA ASP A 560 -10.56 -12.62 22.03
C ASP A 560 -10.79 -11.18 21.58
N LEU A 561 -11.85 -10.95 20.79
CA LEU A 561 -12.22 -9.62 20.34
C LEU A 561 -12.57 -8.69 21.51
N ASP A 562 -13.36 -9.18 22.46
CA ASP A 562 -13.78 -8.41 23.64
C ASP A 562 -12.62 -8.07 24.59
N TYR A 563 -11.54 -8.86 24.57
CA TYR A 563 -10.42 -8.70 25.48
C TYR A 563 -9.20 -8.04 24.85
N PHE A 564 -8.83 -8.37 23.62
CA PHE A 564 -7.61 -7.89 22.97
C PHE A 564 -7.81 -6.72 22.00
N TYR A 565 -9.04 -6.33 21.69
CA TYR A 565 -9.35 -5.15 20.90
C TYR A 565 -9.90 -4.04 21.80
N PRO A 566 -9.58 -2.74 21.56
CA PRO A 566 -8.69 -2.23 20.53
C PRO A 566 -7.22 -2.57 20.77
N THR A 567 -6.41 -2.55 19.70
CA THR A 567 -4.97 -2.82 19.77
C THR A 567 -4.20 -1.61 20.32
N ASP A 568 -3.05 -1.86 20.97
CA ASP A 568 -2.32 -0.80 21.69
C ASP A 568 -1.29 -0.07 20.84
N VAL A 569 -0.58 -0.81 19.98
CA VAL A 569 0.53 -0.27 19.17
C VAL A 569 0.51 -0.88 17.78
N LEU A 570 0.78 -0.06 16.78
CA LEU A 570 1.08 -0.45 15.41
C LEU A 570 2.44 0.09 15.02
N VAL A 571 3.32 -0.76 14.50
CA VAL A 571 4.62 -0.36 13.96
C VAL A 571 4.64 -0.64 12.48
N THR A 572 4.97 0.36 11.67
CA THR A 572 4.97 0.21 10.20
C THR A 572 5.89 1.23 9.52
N GLY A 573 6.17 1.07 8.23
CA GLY A 573 6.83 2.08 7.42
C GLY A 573 5.96 3.33 7.26
N TYR A 574 6.58 4.50 7.20
CA TYR A 574 5.88 5.77 7.00
C TYR A 574 5.21 5.87 5.62
N ASP A 575 5.70 5.15 4.65
CA ASP A 575 5.22 5.04 3.28
C ASP A 575 3.83 4.40 3.16
N ILE A 576 3.40 3.62 4.16
CA ILE A 576 2.06 3.00 4.19
C ILE A 576 1.09 3.65 5.19
N ILE A 577 1.36 4.87 5.66
CA ILE A 577 0.42 5.63 6.50
C ILE A 577 -0.91 5.81 5.74
N PHE A 578 -0.85 6.24 4.48
CA PHE A 578 -2.04 6.40 3.65
C PHE A 578 -2.70 5.07 3.29
N PHE A 579 -1.90 4.10 2.85
CA PHE A 579 -2.43 2.83 2.37
C PHE A 579 -3.10 2.00 3.46
N TRP A 580 -2.49 1.97 4.64
CA TRP A 580 -2.89 1.04 5.68
C TRP A 580 -3.37 1.72 6.95
N VAL A 581 -2.59 2.63 7.53
CA VAL A 581 -2.89 3.22 8.84
C VAL A 581 -4.21 3.99 8.82
N ILE A 582 -4.39 4.91 7.86
CA ILE A 582 -5.63 5.70 7.71
C ILE A 582 -6.83 4.76 7.52
N ARG A 583 -6.68 3.73 6.68
CA ARG A 583 -7.74 2.76 6.40
C ARG A 583 -8.13 1.92 7.62
N MET A 584 -7.15 1.50 8.42
CA MET A 584 -7.45 0.83 9.69
C MET A 584 -8.18 1.74 10.67
N ILE A 585 -7.79 3.01 10.77
CA ILE A 585 -8.40 3.96 11.71
C ILE A 585 -9.87 4.19 11.37
N PHE A 586 -10.22 4.42 10.10
CA PHE A 586 -11.62 4.66 9.75
C PHE A 586 -12.47 3.37 9.69
N SER A 587 -11.84 2.20 9.64
CA SER A 587 -12.55 0.91 9.65
C SER A 587 -12.79 0.37 11.05
N GLY A 588 -12.00 0.78 12.04
CA GLY A 588 -12.09 0.38 13.46
C GLY A 588 -13.06 1.24 14.24
#